data_ec4a570ff8204134d07fb7f414d2d889
#
_entry.id   ec4a570ff8204134d07fb7f414d2d889
#
_cell.length_a   1.000
_cell.length_b   1.000
_cell.length_c   1.000
_cell.angle_alpha   90.00
_cell.angle_beta   90.00
_cell.angle_gamma   90.00
#
_symmetry.space_group_name_H-M   'P 1'
#
loop_
_entity.id
_entity.type
_entity.pdbx_description
1 polymer ?
#
loop_
_entity_poly.entity_id
_entity_poly.type
_entity_poly.pdbx_seq_one_letter_code
_entity_poly.pdbx_strand_id
1 'polypeptide(L)'
;MATRAKDSKVVDFDKFLKLDNDKQMRIINAAMKEFRYGYKKASTDIIVKEAGISKGLLFHYFGTKEQLYAFIVSYVLEFAQRDYFKKLDKEETDILEILWQAALNKKSIANQYPYLHDFLMGSYIHRRDVPSVEINSIFEFGEKLTFEDMLSRCDLTLFRDDIDHKKAIAIICMSIDGLVSEKESEVNSNSSENDSYDHFLETLRSYLEIFRLTFYKNN
;
A
#
# COMPACT_ATOMS: atom_id res chain seq x y z
N MET A 1 -9.73 -0.38 -44.54
CA MET A 1 -9.01 -1.52 -43.93
C MET A 1 -9.06 -1.35 -42.42
N ALA A 2 -9.92 -2.13 -41.80
CA ALA A 2 -10.14 -2.04 -40.35
C ALA A 2 -9.03 -2.82 -39.63
N THR A 3 -8.22 -2.14 -38.84
CA THR A 3 -7.18 -2.74 -37.99
C THR A 3 -7.89 -3.41 -36.81
N ARG A 4 -7.84 -4.75 -36.78
CA ARG A 4 -8.34 -5.59 -35.70
C ARG A 4 -7.71 -5.13 -34.39
N ALA A 5 -8.54 -4.64 -33.47
CA ALA A 5 -8.20 -4.56 -32.05
C ALA A 5 -7.82 -6.00 -31.61
N LYS A 6 -6.61 -6.17 -31.06
CA LYS A 6 -6.21 -7.42 -30.42
C LYS A 6 -7.12 -7.60 -29.21
N ASP A 7 -7.91 -8.66 -29.25
CA ASP A 7 -8.67 -9.16 -28.10
C ASP A 7 -7.71 -9.30 -26.91
N SER A 8 -7.82 -8.41 -25.94
CA SER A 8 -7.24 -8.59 -24.61
C SER A 8 -8.03 -9.76 -23.98
N LYS A 9 -7.47 -10.98 -24.03
CA LYS A 9 -8.00 -12.10 -23.26
C LYS A 9 -8.10 -11.62 -21.80
N VAL A 10 -9.32 -11.47 -21.33
CA VAL A 10 -9.58 -11.34 -19.89
C VAL A 10 -8.98 -12.58 -19.24
N VAL A 11 -7.95 -12.40 -18.43
CA VAL A 11 -7.31 -13.51 -17.74
C VAL A 11 -8.23 -13.95 -16.63
N ASP A 12 -8.66 -15.19 -16.72
CA ASP A 12 -9.48 -15.82 -15.69
C ASP A 12 -8.59 -16.28 -14.53
N PHE A 13 -8.54 -15.49 -13.46
CA PHE A 13 -7.80 -15.82 -12.25
C PHE A 13 -8.51 -16.86 -11.36
N ASP A 14 -9.66 -17.38 -11.76
CA ASP A 14 -10.45 -18.36 -11.00
C ASP A 14 -9.65 -19.59 -10.58
N LYS A 15 -8.72 -20.03 -11.43
CA LYS A 15 -7.85 -21.17 -11.11
C LYS A 15 -6.89 -20.87 -9.97
N PHE A 16 -6.37 -19.65 -9.90
CA PHE A 16 -5.51 -19.21 -8.80
C PHE A 16 -6.33 -19.04 -7.52
N LEU A 17 -7.51 -18.44 -7.61
CA LEU A 17 -8.38 -18.19 -6.45
C LEU A 17 -8.96 -19.48 -5.83
N LYS A 18 -8.93 -20.60 -6.55
CA LYS A 18 -9.31 -21.95 -6.04
C LYS A 18 -8.19 -22.69 -5.32
N LEU A 19 -6.97 -22.16 -5.31
CA LEU A 19 -5.88 -22.75 -4.53
C LEU A 19 -6.15 -22.64 -3.03
N ASP A 20 -5.47 -23.50 -2.26
CA ASP A 20 -5.42 -23.32 -0.82
C ASP A 20 -4.81 -21.95 -0.44
N ASN A 21 -5.27 -21.40 0.68
CA ASN A 21 -4.89 -20.05 1.11
C ASN A 21 -3.37 -19.92 1.31
N ASP A 22 -2.70 -20.92 1.86
CA ASP A 22 -1.26 -20.87 2.12
C ASP A 22 -0.46 -20.77 0.81
N LYS A 23 -0.89 -21.48 -0.22
CA LYS A 23 -0.25 -21.41 -1.53
C LYS A 23 -0.51 -20.09 -2.24
N GLN A 24 -1.75 -19.57 -2.14
CA GLN A 24 -2.06 -18.22 -2.65
C GLN A 24 -1.15 -17.20 -1.98
N MET A 25 -1.05 -17.21 -0.65
CA MET A 25 -0.28 -16.26 0.14
C MET A 25 1.22 -16.33 -0.18
N ARG A 26 1.79 -17.52 -0.34
CA ARG A 26 3.20 -17.67 -0.74
C ARG A 26 3.48 -17.03 -2.10
N ILE A 27 2.59 -17.23 -3.07
CA ILE A 27 2.74 -16.66 -4.42
C ILE A 27 2.58 -15.14 -4.38
N ILE A 28 1.57 -14.62 -3.67
CA ILE A 28 1.32 -13.18 -3.52
C ILE A 28 2.50 -12.49 -2.82
N ASN A 29 2.97 -13.02 -1.68
CA ASN A 29 4.08 -12.44 -0.94
C ASN A 29 5.39 -12.49 -1.73
N ALA A 30 5.70 -13.60 -2.42
CA ALA A 30 6.87 -13.69 -3.28
C ALA A 30 6.82 -12.69 -4.44
N ALA A 31 5.64 -12.49 -5.05
CA ALA A 31 5.45 -11.51 -6.10
C ALA A 31 5.58 -10.07 -5.58
N MET A 32 4.96 -9.72 -4.45
CA MET A 32 5.12 -8.41 -3.83
C MET A 32 6.57 -8.11 -3.48
N LYS A 33 7.25 -9.06 -2.85
CA LYS A 33 8.67 -8.95 -2.49
C LYS A 33 9.55 -8.63 -3.68
N GLU A 34 9.31 -9.25 -4.81
CA GLU A 34 10.14 -9.05 -6.00
C GLU A 34 9.73 -7.78 -6.76
N PHE A 35 8.44 -7.52 -6.89
CA PHE A 35 7.93 -6.33 -7.59
C PHE A 35 8.16 -5.00 -6.84
N ARG A 36 8.51 -5.02 -5.56
CA ARG A 36 8.83 -3.80 -4.80
C ARG A 36 9.97 -2.98 -5.43
N TYR A 37 10.84 -3.64 -6.18
CA TYR A 37 11.94 -2.97 -6.91
C TYR A 37 11.53 -2.46 -8.29
N GLY A 38 10.25 -2.51 -8.61
CA GLY A 38 9.65 -2.09 -9.88
C GLY A 38 9.48 -3.23 -10.89
N TYR A 39 8.48 -3.07 -11.76
CA TYR A 39 8.10 -4.08 -12.75
C TYR A 39 9.26 -4.55 -13.62
N LYS A 40 10.09 -3.64 -14.15
CA LYS A 40 11.19 -3.99 -15.07
C LYS A 40 12.24 -4.87 -14.42
N LYS A 41 12.63 -4.55 -13.19
CA LYS A 41 13.71 -5.25 -12.46
C LYS A 41 13.28 -6.63 -11.95
N ALA A 42 12.01 -6.82 -11.68
CA ALA A 42 11.49 -8.05 -11.09
C ALA A 42 11.70 -9.28 -11.99
N SER A 43 12.07 -10.41 -11.37
CA SER A 43 12.34 -11.69 -12.01
C SER A 43 11.29 -12.74 -11.64
N THR A 44 10.60 -13.28 -12.64
CA THR A 44 9.67 -14.39 -12.42
C THR A 44 10.37 -15.67 -11.93
N ASP A 45 11.67 -15.83 -12.21
CA ASP A 45 12.45 -16.98 -11.72
C ASP A 45 12.69 -16.90 -10.21
N ILE A 46 12.89 -15.70 -9.67
CA ILE A 46 12.98 -15.47 -8.21
C ILE A 46 11.61 -15.70 -7.58
N ILE A 47 10.54 -15.14 -8.16
CA ILE A 47 9.17 -15.31 -7.65
C ILE A 47 8.82 -16.80 -7.51
N VAL A 48 9.04 -17.63 -8.55
CA VAL A 48 8.66 -19.05 -8.48
C VAL A 48 9.51 -19.83 -7.50
N LYS A 49 10.80 -19.49 -7.37
CA LYS A 49 11.70 -20.08 -6.39
C LYS A 49 11.23 -19.81 -4.95
N GLU A 50 10.91 -18.58 -4.63
CA GLU A 50 10.44 -18.17 -3.31
C GLU A 50 9.04 -18.73 -3.00
N ALA A 51 8.14 -18.73 -3.98
CA ALA A 51 6.80 -19.29 -3.82
C ALA A 51 6.76 -20.84 -3.75
N GLY A 52 7.88 -21.51 -4.11
CA GLY A 52 7.95 -22.97 -4.13
C GLY A 52 7.08 -23.60 -5.22
N ILE A 53 7.01 -22.97 -6.41
CA ILE A 53 6.24 -23.46 -7.56
C ILE A 53 7.08 -23.51 -8.83
N SER A 54 6.59 -24.21 -9.87
CA SER A 54 7.23 -24.17 -11.17
C SER A 54 6.87 -22.92 -11.98
N LYS A 55 7.76 -22.50 -12.87
CA LYS A 55 7.53 -21.38 -13.79
C LYS A 55 6.31 -21.63 -14.70
N GLY A 56 6.13 -22.88 -15.16
CA GLY A 56 4.96 -23.26 -15.94
C GLY A 56 3.65 -23.09 -15.18
N LEU A 57 3.65 -23.38 -13.88
CA LEU A 57 2.49 -23.20 -13.01
C LEU A 57 2.15 -21.71 -12.81
N LEU A 58 3.16 -20.86 -12.62
CA LEU A 58 2.95 -19.41 -12.51
C LEU A 58 2.26 -18.87 -13.77
N PHE A 59 2.79 -19.20 -14.94
CA PHE A 59 2.21 -18.73 -16.20
C PHE A 59 0.89 -19.44 -16.56
N HIS A 60 0.63 -20.63 -16.02
CA HIS A 60 -0.70 -21.25 -16.12
C HIS A 60 -1.78 -20.44 -15.40
N TYR A 61 -1.45 -19.82 -14.24
CA TYR A 61 -2.39 -19.00 -13.49
C TYR A 61 -2.50 -17.57 -14.03
N PHE A 62 -1.40 -16.97 -14.40
CA PHE A 62 -1.35 -15.53 -14.68
C PHE A 62 -1.05 -15.17 -16.13
N GLY A 63 -0.72 -16.14 -16.96
CA GLY A 63 -0.42 -15.91 -18.38
C GLY A 63 0.93 -15.25 -18.63
N THR A 64 1.11 -13.99 -18.21
CA THR A 64 2.34 -13.22 -18.41
C THR A 64 2.81 -12.56 -17.13
N LYS A 65 4.06 -12.06 -17.11
CA LYS A 65 4.59 -11.24 -16.00
C LYS A 65 3.76 -9.97 -15.78
N GLU A 66 3.29 -9.36 -16.88
CA GLU A 66 2.46 -8.15 -16.84
C GLU A 66 1.11 -8.43 -16.19
N GLN A 67 0.48 -9.53 -16.56
CA GLN A 67 -0.79 -9.96 -15.98
C GLN A 67 -0.67 -10.36 -14.51
N LEU A 68 0.44 -11.01 -14.13
CA LEU A 68 0.75 -11.24 -12.72
C LEU A 68 0.87 -9.92 -11.96
N TYR A 69 1.61 -8.96 -12.50
CA TYR A 69 1.77 -7.66 -11.86
C TYR A 69 0.44 -6.92 -11.71
N ALA A 70 -0.38 -6.87 -12.77
CA ALA A 70 -1.71 -6.28 -12.74
C ALA A 70 -2.60 -6.94 -11.69
N PHE A 71 -2.56 -8.27 -11.60
CA PHE A 71 -3.28 -9.02 -10.57
C PHE A 71 -2.84 -8.61 -9.16
N ILE A 72 -1.54 -8.57 -8.88
CA ILE A 72 -1.03 -8.20 -7.56
C ILE A 72 -1.42 -6.77 -7.19
N VAL A 73 -1.33 -5.82 -8.13
CA VAL A 73 -1.78 -4.43 -7.90
C VAL A 73 -3.26 -4.39 -7.56
N SER A 74 -4.12 -5.02 -8.35
CA SER A 74 -5.57 -5.07 -8.10
C SER A 74 -5.90 -5.75 -6.78
N TYR A 75 -5.26 -6.89 -6.50
CA TYR A 75 -5.44 -7.64 -5.26
C TYR A 75 -5.11 -6.80 -4.02
N VAL A 76 -3.99 -6.09 -4.06
CA VAL A 76 -3.54 -5.23 -2.96
C VAL A 76 -4.49 -4.05 -2.75
N LEU A 77 -4.98 -3.44 -3.82
CA LEU A 77 -5.93 -2.33 -3.73
C LEU A 77 -7.30 -2.77 -3.22
N GLU A 78 -7.82 -3.91 -3.69
CA GLU A 78 -9.06 -4.50 -3.17
C GLU A 78 -8.91 -4.87 -1.69
N PHE A 79 -7.78 -5.45 -1.32
CA PHE A 79 -7.46 -5.76 0.06
C PHE A 79 -7.41 -4.48 0.92
N ALA A 80 -6.74 -3.44 0.45
CA ALA A 80 -6.67 -2.16 1.14
C ALA A 80 -8.08 -1.58 1.36
N GLN A 81 -8.93 -1.56 0.33
CA GLN A 81 -10.30 -1.07 0.45
C GLN A 81 -11.15 -1.90 1.44
N ARG A 82 -11.01 -3.23 1.40
CA ARG A 82 -11.84 -4.13 2.21
C ARG A 82 -11.38 -4.23 3.66
N ASP A 83 -10.10 -4.36 3.91
CA ASP A 83 -9.57 -4.75 5.22
C ASP A 83 -8.85 -3.61 5.95
N TYR A 84 -8.26 -2.65 5.20
CA TYR A 84 -7.57 -1.52 5.79
C TYR A 84 -8.55 -0.36 6.08
N PHE A 85 -9.30 0.08 5.06
CA PHE A 85 -10.20 1.23 5.20
C PHE A 85 -11.51 0.91 5.94
N LYS A 86 -12.00 -0.33 5.89
CA LYS A 86 -13.18 -0.73 6.67
C LYS A 86 -12.94 -0.78 8.19
N LYS A 87 -11.70 -0.93 8.61
CA LYS A 87 -11.33 -0.93 10.03
C LYS A 87 -11.11 0.47 10.60
N LEU A 88 -10.96 1.48 9.74
CA LEU A 88 -10.95 2.86 10.19
C LEU A 88 -12.36 3.26 10.59
N ASP A 89 -12.48 3.91 11.74
CA ASP A 89 -13.73 4.49 12.15
C ASP A 89 -14.14 5.57 11.13
N LYS A 90 -15.28 5.35 10.47
CA LYS A 90 -15.77 6.27 9.43
C LYS A 90 -16.38 7.53 10.02
N GLU A 91 -16.75 7.51 11.27
CA GLU A 91 -17.27 8.65 12.00
C GLU A 91 -16.16 9.50 12.65
N GLU A 92 -14.93 8.97 12.67
CA GLU A 92 -13.79 9.73 13.17
C GLU A 92 -13.44 10.89 12.24
N THR A 93 -13.31 12.07 12.79
CA THR A 93 -13.04 13.32 12.06
C THR A 93 -11.76 14.03 12.49
N ASP A 94 -11.14 13.59 13.60
CA ASP A 94 -9.82 14.06 14.00
C ASP A 94 -8.74 13.41 13.13
N ILE A 95 -8.07 14.18 12.29
CA ILE A 95 -7.06 13.66 11.36
C ILE A 95 -5.91 12.96 12.08
N LEU A 96 -5.51 13.42 13.28
CA LEU A 96 -4.43 12.80 14.04
C LEU A 96 -4.85 11.42 14.54
N GLU A 97 -6.11 11.27 14.95
CA GLU A 97 -6.67 9.98 15.34
C GLU A 97 -6.85 9.04 14.16
N ILE A 98 -7.33 9.55 13.02
CA ILE A 98 -7.41 8.78 11.77
C ILE A 98 -6.03 8.21 11.39
N LEU A 99 -4.98 9.03 11.45
CA LEU A 99 -3.60 8.62 11.13
C LEU A 99 -3.06 7.59 12.14
N TRP A 100 -3.40 7.74 13.43
CA TRP A 100 -3.05 6.77 14.46
C TRP A 100 -3.72 5.42 14.23
N GLN A 101 -5.03 5.39 13.99
CA GLN A 101 -5.77 4.17 13.68
C GLN A 101 -5.26 3.51 12.40
N ALA A 102 -4.91 4.30 11.39
CA ALA A 102 -4.29 3.82 10.16
C ALA A 102 -2.96 3.08 10.43
N ALA A 103 -2.10 3.63 11.29
CA ALA A 103 -0.84 2.99 11.68
C ALA A 103 -1.06 1.69 12.46
N LEU A 104 -2.00 1.65 13.41
CA LEU A 104 -2.34 0.44 14.15
C LEU A 104 -2.87 -0.67 13.24
N ASN A 105 -3.73 -0.31 12.28
CA ASN A 105 -4.24 -1.27 11.28
C ASN A 105 -3.13 -1.82 10.39
N LYS A 106 -2.18 -0.97 9.99
CA LYS A 106 -1.01 -1.38 9.20
C LYS A 106 -0.19 -2.44 9.94
N LYS A 107 0.03 -2.30 11.25
CA LYS A 107 0.69 -3.33 12.06
C LYS A 107 -0.02 -4.68 12.00
N SER A 108 -1.35 -4.68 12.10
CA SER A 108 -2.13 -5.92 12.07
C SER A 108 -2.05 -6.66 10.73
N ILE A 109 -1.76 -5.96 9.65
CA ILE A 109 -1.68 -6.47 8.28
C ILE A 109 -0.27 -6.93 7.93
N ALA A 110 0.77 -6.29 8.50
CA ALA A 110 2.17 -6.57 8.19
C ALA A 110 2.56 -8.04 8.42
N ASN A 111 1.97 -8.71 9.43
CA ASN A 111 2.21 -10.13 9.69
C ASN A 111 1.74 -11.04 8.54
N GLN A 112 0.67 -10.69 7.86
CA GLN A 112 0.12 -11.47 6.74
C GLN A 112 0.76 -11.08 5.40
N TYR A 113 1.06 -9.80 5.23
CA TYR A 113 1.59 -9.21 4.00
C TYR A 113 2.83 -8.35 4.29
N PRO A 114 3.97 -8.95 4.62
CA PRO A 114 5.16 -8.21 5.07
C PRO A 114 5.71 -7.25 4.01
N TYR A 115 5.47 -7.52 2.72
CA TYR A 115 5.96 -6.70 1.61
C TYR A 115 4.91 -5.76 0.99
N LEU A 116 3.72 -5.65 1.61
CA LEU A 116 2.60 -4.87 1.06
C LEU A 116 2.97 -3.40 0.87
N HIS A 117 3.55 -2.79 1.89
CA HIS A 117 3.91 -1.38 1.87
C HIS A 117 5.03 -1.10 0.86
N ASP A 118 6.13 -1.87 0.92
CA ASP A 118 7.26 -1.74 -0.01
C ASP A 118 6.81 -1.92 -1.47
N PHE A 119 5.90 -2.88 -1.69
CA PHE A 119 5.33 -3.11 -3.01
C PHE A 119 4.51 -1.91 -3.49
N LEU A 120 3.65 -1.32 -2.64
CA LEU A 120 2.86 -0.15 -2.99
C LEU A 120 3.75 1.04 -3.31
N MET A 121 4.74 1.32 -2.46
CA MET A 121 5.69 2.42 -2.68
C MET A 121 6.55 2.21 -3.93
N GLY A 122 7.13 1.02 -4.09
CA GLY A 122 7.92 0.68 -5.26
C GLY A 122 7.10 0.73 -6.56
N SER A 123 5.86 0.25 -6.51
CA SER A 123 4.94 0.31 -7.64
C SER A 123 4.58 1.74 -8.02
N TYR A 124 4.38 2.61 -7.05
CA TYR A 124 4.11 4.03 -7.27
C TYR A 124 5.32 4.76 -7.87
N ILE A 125 6.50 4.59 -7.29
CA ILE A 125 7.75 5.20 -7.77
C ILE A 125 8.06 4.77 -9.20
N HIS A 126 7.86 3.49 -9.52
CA HIS A 126 8.19 2.89 -10.81
C HIS A 126 6.99 2.75 -11.76
N ARG A 127 5.87 3.41 -11.51
CA ARG A 127 4.64 3.26 -12.30
C ARG A 127 4.80 3.55 -13.79
N ARG A 128 5.71 4.45 -14.15
CA ARG A 128 6.01 4.78 -15.55
C ARG A 128 6.76 3.67 -16.31
N ASP A 129 7.29 2.70 -15.58
CA ASP A 129 8.00 1.57 -16.16
C ASP A 129 7.08 0.42 -16.59
N VAL A 130 5.82 0.51 -16.23
CA VAL A 130 4.80 -0.49 -16.55
C VAL A 130 4.17 -0.16 -17.91
N PRO A 131 4.11 -1.11 -18.84
CA PRO A 131 3.64 -0.85 -20.20
C PRO A 131 2.10 -0.71 -20.32
N SER A 132 1.35 -0.83 -19.23
CA SER A 132 -0.12 -0.82 -19.23
C SER A 132 -0.69 0.50 -18.70
N VAL A 133 -1.53 1.15 -19.51
CA VAL A 133 -2.31 2.34 -19.11
C VAL A 133 -3.34 1.99 -18.05
N GLU A 134 -3.90 0.75 -18.10
CA GLU A 134 -4.90 0.26 -17.14
C GLU A 134 -4.32 0.17 -15.73
N ILE A 135 -3.09 -0.30 -15.58
CA ILE A 135 -2.41 -0.37 -14.28
C ILE A 135 -2.18 1.04 -13.71
N ASN A 136 -1.81 2.01 -14.53
CA ASN A 136 -1.64 3.39 -14.08
C ASN A 136 -2.95 4.00 -13.58
N SER A 137 -4.07 3.76 -14.27
CA SER A 137 -5.38 4.25 -13.83
C SER A 137 -5.86 3.61 -12.51
N ILE A 138 -5.45 2.37 -12.22
CA ILE A 138 -5.73 1.72 -10.93
C ILE A 138 -5.00 2.45 -9.79
N PHE A 139 -3.74 2.85 -9.99
CA PHE A 139 -2.99 3.63 -9.00
C PHE A 139 -3.59 5.01 -8.76
N GLU A 140 -3.91 5.75 -9.84
CA GLU A 140 -4.54 7.08 -9.74
C GLU A 140 -5.88 7.03 -9.00
N PHE A 141 -6.68 5.99 -9.23
CA PHE A 141 -7.93 5.79 -8.53
C PHE A 141 -7.71 5.48 -7.04
N GLY A 142 -6.73 4.64 -6.70
CA GLY A 142 -6.40 4.29 -5.32
C GLY A 142 -5.92 5.51 -4.50
N GLU A 143 -5.05 6.35 -5.07
CA GLU A 143 -4.57 7.58 -4.44
C GLU A 143 -5.70 8.56 -4.11
N LYS A 144 -6.59 8.75 -5.08
CA LYS A 144 -7.70 9.68 -4.97
C LYS A 144 -8.68 9.31 -3.88
N LEU A 145 -8.98 8.00 -3.77
CA LEU A 145 -9.94 7.51 -2.78
C LEU A 145 -9.45 7.64 -1.34
N THR A 146 -8.13 7.56 -1.11
CA THR A 146 -7.60 7.49 0.25
C THR A 146 -7.37 8.84 0.89
N PHE A 147 -6.69 9.72 0.18
CA PHE A 147 -6.28 11.01 0.73
C PHE A 147 -7.43 12.02 0.67
N GLU A 148 -8.15 12.08 -0.45
CA GLU A 148 -9.32 12.99 -0.60
C GLU A 148 -10.45 12.59 0.34
N ASP A 149 -10.73 11.29 0.52
CA ASP A 149 -11.74 10.81 1.47
C ASP A 149 -11.38 11.18 2.92
N MET A 150 -10.13 10.96 3.31
CA MET A 150 -9.63 11.35 4.62
C MET A 150 -9.76 12.86 4.85
N LEU A 151 -9.31 13.68 3.89
CA LEU A 151 -9.40 15.15 4.01
C LEU A 151 -10.83 15.64 4.03
N SER A 152 -11.74 15.03 3.29
CA SER A 152 -13.16 15.43 3.23
C SER A 152 -13.88 15.23 4.57
N ARG A 153 -13.38 14.35 5.43
CA ARG A 153 -13.96 14.03 6.75
C ARG A 153 -13.33 14.83 7.90
N CYS A 154 -12.18 15.48 7.65
CA CYS A 154 -11.48 16.19 8.71
C CYS A 154 -12.30 17.33 9.30
N ASP A 155 -12.44 17.34 10.62
CA ASP A 155 -12.98 18.47 11.36
C ASP A 155 -11.93 19.57 11.50
N LEU A 156 -12.00 20.55 10.59
CA LEU A 156 -11.10 21.70 10.61
C LEU A 156 -11.32 22.64 11.81
N THR A 157 -12.43 22.50 12.54
CA THR A 157 -12.71 23.32 13.73
C THR A 157 -11.80 22.99 14.91
N LEU A 158 -11.18 21.80 14.89
CA LEU A 158 -10.16 21.39 15.87
C LEU A 158 -8.88 22.21 15.75
N PHE A 159 -8.57 22.74 14.58
CA PHE A 159 -7.37 23.52 14.33
C PHE A 159 -7.52 24.96 14.84
N ARG A 160 -6.38 25.57 15.17
CA ARG A 160 -6.31 26.99 15.52
C ARG A 160 -6.76 27.86 14.35
N ASP A 161 -7.47 28.94 14.65
CA ASP A 161 -8.05 29.84 13.63
C ASP A 161 -6.98 30.74 12.97
N ASP A 162 -5.81 30.87 13.60
CA ASP A 162 -4.70 31.74 13.15
C ASP A 162 -3.71 31.05 12.22
N ILE A 163 -3.98 29.81 11.78
CA ILE A 163 -3.12 29.05 10.87
C ILE A 163 -3.83 28.65 9.57
N ASP A 164 -3.04 28.40 8.53
CA ASP A 164 -3.53 27.80 7.29
C ASP A 164 -3.71 26.28 7.48
N HIS A 165 -4.95 25.82 7.60
CA HIS A 165 -5.28 24.42 7.87
C HIS A 165 -4.74 23.49 6.78
N LYS A 166 -4.75 23.91 5.50
CA LYS A 166 -4.22 23.07 4.39
C LYS A 166 -2.72 22.86 4.52
N LYS A 167 -1.99 23.91 4.92
CA LYS A 167 -0.55 23.81 5.14
C LYS A 167 -0.23 22.98 6.39
N ALA A 168 -1.00 23.14 7.47
CA ALA A 168 -0.84 22.33 8.66
C ALA A 168 -1.00 20.83 8.35
N ILE A 169 -2.06 20.47 7.64
CA ILE A 169 -2.31 19.09 7.22
C ILE A 169 -1.19 18.58 6.31
N ALA A 170 -0.71 19.38 5.36
CA ALA A 170 0.40 19.02 4.49
C ALA A 170 1.69 18.75 5.30
N ILE A 171 2.00 19.58 6.31
CA ILE A 171 3.15 19.37 7.20
C ILE A 171 3.01 18.06 7.96
N ILE A 172 1.83 17.79 8.54
CA ILE A 172 1.55 16.52 9.24
C ILE A 172 1.82 15.34 8.31
N CYS A 173 1.24 15.34 7.11
CA CYS A 173 1.40 14.24 6.15
C CYS A 173 2.86 14.06 5.73
N MET A 174 3.57 15.14 5.36
CA MET A 174 4.98 15.08 4.97
C MET A 174 5.89 14.55 6.10
N SER A 175 5.59 14.92 7.35
CA SER A 175 6.36 14.45 8.50
C SER A 175 6.15 12.96 8.75
N ILE A 176 4.92 12.47 8.59
CA ILE A 176 4.60 11.04 8.74
C ILE A 176 5.22 10.24 7.59
N ASP A 177 5.17 10.73 6.35
CA ASP A 177 5.84 10.10 5.21
C ASP A 177 7.36 10.00 5.44
N GLY A 178 7.97 11.03 6.03
CA GLY A 178 9.37 11.02 6.44
C GLY A 178 9.66 9.90 7.46
N LEU A 179 8.86 9.79 8.52
CA LEU A 179 9.00 8.72 9.52
C LEU A 179 8.84 7.31 8.93
N VAL A 180 7.90 7.14 8.01
CA VAL A 180 7.71 5.85 7.31
C VAL A 180 8.94 5.51 6.50
N SER A 181 9.50 6.48 5.76
CA SER A 181 10.70 6.29 4.93
C SER A 181 11.96 5.98 5.75
N GLU A 182 12.12 6.61 6.91
CA GLU A 182 13.23 6.35 7.85
C GLU A 182 13.18 4.92 8.37
N LYS A 183 12.00 4.46 8.83
CA LYS A 183 11.80 3.09 9.27
C LYS A 183 12.17 2.06 8.20
N GLU A 184 11.80 2.32 6.94
CA GLU A 184 12.11 1.41 5.83
C GLU A 184 13.61 1.26 5.58
N SER A 185 14.38 2.32 5.81
CA SER A 185 15.83 2.28 5.71
C SER A 185 16.47 1.45 6.83
N GLU A 186 15.87 1.43 8.03
CA GLU A 186 16.34 0.67 9.19
C GLU A 186 16.05 -0.84 9.09
N VAL A 187 14.88 -1.24 8.59
CA VAL A 187 14.50 -2.66 8.41
C VAL A 187 15.46 -3.39 7.46
N ASN A 188 16.08 -2.68 6.53
CA ASN A 188 17.12 -3.25 5.67
C ASN A 188 18.44 -3.58 6.42
N SER A 189 18.56 -3.23 7.72
CA SER A 189 19.79 -3.33 8.53
C SER A 189 19.75 -4.28 9.72
N ASN A 190 18.98 -5.39 9.72
CA ASN A 190 19.04 -6.51 10.71
C ASN A 190 18.30 -6.41 12.04
N SER A 191 17.29 -5.57 12.23
CA SER A 191 16.41 -5.65 13.41
C SER A 191 15.20 -6.57 13.17
N SER A 192 14.64 -7.16 14.23
CA SER A 192 13.39 -7.92 14.11
C SER A 192 12.25 -6.99 13.69
N GLU A 193 11.45 -7.39 12.68
CA GLU A 193 10.40 -6.55 12.09
C GLU A 193 9.36 -6.06 13.15
N ASN A 194 9.06 -6.88 14.15
CA ASN A 194 8.10 -6.54 15.20
C ASN A 194 8.62 -5.45 16.15
N ASP A 195 9.85 -5.54 16.61
CA ASP A 195 10.45 -4.53 17.50
C ASP A 195 10.57 -3.18 16.80
N SER A 196 10.92 -3.19 15.51
CA SER A 196 10.98 -2.00 14.67
C SER A 196 9.61 -1.32 14.48
N TYR A 197 8.51 -2.10 14.43
CA TYR A 197 7.17 -1.51 14.29
C TYR A 197 6.63 -0.90 15.58
N ASP A 198 6.93 -1.49 16.72
CA ASP A 198 6.55 -0.92 18.03
C ASP A 198 7.26 0.40 18.28
N HIS A 199 8.55 0.47 18.00
CA HIS A 199 9.31 1.72 18.06
C HIS A 199 8.77 2.80 17.12
N PHE A 200 8.39 2.41 15.88
CA PHE A 200 7.73 3.33 14.95
C PHE A 200 6.41 3.88 15.52
N LEU A 201 5.57 3.05 16.14
CA LEU A 201 4.31 3.51 16.75
C LEU A 201 4.55 4.47 17.92
N GLU A 202 5.54 4.20 18.76
CA GLU A 202 5.93 5.10 19.86
C GLU A 202 6.40 6.46 19.30
N THR A 203 7.25 6.45 18.30
CA THR A 203 7.73 7.65 17.63
C THR A 203 6.59 8.42 16.98
N LEU A 204 5.74 7.74 16.20
CA LEU A 204 4.57 8.37 15.59
C LEU A 204 3.67 9.04 16.64
N ARG A 205 3.41 8.36 17.75
CA ARG A 205 2.58 8.92 18.82
C ARG A 205 3.14 10.23 19.36
N SER A 206 4.45 10.29 19.57
CA SER A 206 5.12 11.52 20.03
C SER A 206 4.97 12.67 19.01
N TYR A 207 5.06 12.39 17.70
CA TYR A 207 4.81 13.39 16.67
C TYR A 207 3.36 13.85 16.63
N LEU A 208 2.40 12.94 16.76
CA LEU A 208 0.97 13.31 16.81
C LEU A 208 0.67 14.21 18.02
N GLU A 209 1.29 13.98 19.18
CA GLU A 209 1.18 14.85 20.35
C GLU A 209 1.75 16.25 20.07
N ILE A 210 2.92 16.36 19.44
CA ILE A 210 3.51 17.64 19.02
C ILE A 210 2.59 18.36 18.03
N PHE A 211 2.02 17.68 17.07
CA PHE A 211 1.09 18.29 16.10
C PHE A 211 -0.17 18.79 16.80
N ARG A 212 -0.72 18.02 17.74
CA ARG A 212 -1.88 18.44 18.54
C ARG A 212 -1.59 19.73 19.32
N LEU A 213 -0.47 19.79 20.03
CA LEU A 213 -0.04 20.98 20.77
C LEU A 213 0.23 22.18 19.87
N THR A 214 0.71 21.96 18.65
CA THR A 214 1.13 23.03 17.73
C THR A 214 -0.03 23.56 16.91
N PHE A 215 -0.89 22.69 16.38
CA PHE A 215 -1.87 23.04 15.37
C PHE A 215 -3.31 23.09 15.88
N TYR A 216 -3.63 22.42 17.00
CA TYR A 216 -4.99 22.39 17.53
C TYR A 216 -5.25 23.52 18.54
N LYS A 217 -6.52 23.84 18.73
CA LYS A 217 -6.94 24.76 19.79
C LYS A 217 -6.63 24.15 21.15
N ASN A 218 -6.11 24.96 22.05
CA ASN A 218 -6.01 24.56 23.45
C ASN A 218 -7.43 24.53 24.04
N ASN A 219 -7.87 23.39 24.50
CA ASN A 219 -9.08 23.28 25.32
C ASN A 219 -8.80 23.73 26.74
#